data_57bf8af0c1dae0cea4c930497bf9dc68
#
_entry.id   57bf8af0c1dae0cea4c930497bf9dc68
#
_cell.length_a   1.000
_cell.length_b   1.000
_cell.length_c   1.000
_cell.angle_alpha   90.00
_cell.angle_beta   90.00
_cell.angle_gamma   90.00
#
_symmetry.space_group_name_H-M   'P 1'
#
loop_
_entity.id
_entity.type
_entity.pdbx_description
1 polymer ?
#
loop_
_entity_poly.entity_id
_entity_poly.type
_entity_poly.pdbx_seq_one_letter_code
_entity_poly.pdbx_strand_id
1 'polypeptide(L)'
;TTYNPLCSGGGPGLGKTHVLNAIGNAVLQNNPKARVKYITAENFINEFVIHIRLDTMEELKEKFRNLDVLLIDDIQSLAKKTLSGTQEEFFNTFNALYDNNKQIVLTSDRTPDHLDNLEQRLVTRFKWGLTINITPPDFETRVAILTNKTQEYDFVFPQDTIEYLAGQFDSNVRDLEGALKDISLVASIKKAKTITVDIAAEAIRARKQDGPKMTVIPIEEIQSQVGKFYGVTVKEIKATKRTQDIVLARQVAMYLTREMTDNSLPKIGKEFGGRDHSTVL
;
A
#
# COMPACT_ATOMS: atom_id res chain seq x y z
N THR A 1 -1.98 -6.23 -29.69
CA THR A 1 -1.45 -5.87 -28.38
C THR A 1 -0.05 -5.30 -28.52
N THR A 2 0.08 -3.97 -28.48
CA THR A 2 1.35 -3.27 -28.69
C THR A 2 2.28 -3.44 -27.47
N TYR A 3 1.69 -3.63 -26.28
CA TYR A 3 2.41 -3.73 -25.00
C TYR A 3 2.00 -5.01 -24.29
N ASN A 4 2.82 -6.04 -24.36
CA ASN A 4 2.56 -7.33 -23.75
C ASN A 4 3.86 -7.93 -23.16
N PRO A 5 3.92 -8.21 -21.86
CA PRO A 5 2.93 -7.89 -20.84
C PRO A 5 2.86 -6.39 -20.54
N LEU A 6 1.76 -5.93 -19.95
CA LEU A 6 1.68 -4.64 -19.29
C LEU A 6 1.84 -4.86 -17.78
N CYS A 7 2.89 -4.30 -17.20
CA CYS A 7 3.16 -4.39 -15.77
C CYS A 7 2.95 -3.02 -15.11
N SER A 8 2.04 -2.95 -14.13
CA SER A 8 1.77 -1.73 -13.37
C SER A 8 2.32 -1.87 -11.95
N GLY A 9 3.38 -1.13 -11.65
CA GLY A 9 3.98 -1.00 -10.32
C GLY A 9 3.43 0.21 -9.56
N GLY A 10 3.63 0.23 -8.25
CA GLY A 10 3.31 1.41 -7.42
C GLY A 10 2.91 1.03 -6.00
N GLY A 11 3.00 1.97 -5.07
CA GLY A 11 2.64 1.79 -3.67
C GLY A 11 1.21 1.25 -3.44
N PRO A 12 0.89 0.77 -2.25
CA PRO A 12 -0.45 0.31 -1.92
C PRO A 12 -1.46 1.46 -2.00
N GLY A 13 -2.72 1.16 -2.39
CA GLY A 13 -3.81 2.14 -2.40
C GLY A 13 -3.78 3.17 -3.52
N LEU A 14 -2.90 3.05 -4.52
CA LEU A 14 -2.79 3.99 -5.66
C LEU A 14 -3.75 3.70 -6.82
N GLY A 15 -4.64 2.72 -6.71
CA GLY A 15 -5.64 2.43 -7.73
C GLY A 15 -5.20 1.39 -8.78
N LYS A 16 -4.13 0.62 -8.57
CA LYS A 16 -3.67 -0.44 -9.49
C LYS A 16 -4.77 -1.41 -9.89
N THR A 17 -5.49 -1.94 -8.92
CA THR A 17 -6.64 -2.84 -9.13
C THR A 17 -7.75 -2.17 -9.96
N HIS A 18 -8.01 -0.87 -9.76
CA HIS A 18 -8.98 -0.11 -10.55
C HIS A 18 -8.57 -0.01 -12.02
N VAL A 19 -7.29 0.32 -12.28
CA VAL A 19 -6.75 0.36 -13.64
C VAL A 19 -6.84 -1.01 -14.31
N LEU A 20 -6.50 -2.08 -13.57
CA LEU A 20 -6.56 -3.45 -14.05
C LEU A 20 -8.00 -3.81 -14.48
N ASN A 21 -9.00 -3.52 -13.62
CA ASN A 21 -10.41 -3.75 -13.92
C ASN A 21 -10.92 -2.86 -15.08
N ALA A 22 -10.47 -1.60 -15.15
CA ALA A 22 -10.82 -0.70 -16.24
C ALA A 22 -10.34 -1.24 -17.61
N ILE A 23 -9.13 -1.80 -17.67
CA ILE A 23 -8.60 -2.47 -18.87
C ILE A 23 -9.49 -3.65 -19.25
N GLY A 24 -9.85 -4.51 -18.28
CA GLY A 24 -10.73 -5.65 -18.53
C GLY A 24 -12.09 -5.25 -19.06
N ASN A 25 -12.71 -4.24 -18.47
CA ASN A 25 -13.99 -3.71 -18.90
C ASN A 25 -13.90 -3.10 -20.31
N ALA A 26 -12.85 -2.34 -20.62
CA ALA A 26 -12.64 -1.78 -21.94
C ALA A 26 -12.47 -2.87 -23.02
N VAL A 27 -11.78 -3.95 -22.69
CA VAL A 27 -11.66 -5.11 -23.60
C VAL A 27 -13.04 -5.72 -23.88
N LEU A 28 -13.85 -5.96 -22.84
CA LEU A 28 -15.19 -6.55 -22.98
C LEU A 28 -16.17 -5.62 -23.72
N GLN A 29 -16.05 -4.31 -23.53
CA GLN A 29 -16.84 -3.33 -24.28
C GLN A 29 -16.51 -3.37 -25.79
N ASN A 30 -15.23 -3.49 -26.14
CA ASN A 30 -14.79 -3.55 -27.54
C ASN A 30 -15.01 -4.95 -28.16
N ASN A 31 -14.92 -6.00 -27.37
CA ASN A 31 -15.15 -7.39 -27.79
C ASN A 31 -15.87 -8.18 -26.69
N PRO A 32 -17.21 -8.21 -26.69
CA PRO A 32 -18.01 -8.92 -25.69
C PRO A 32 -17.79 -10.44 -25.63
N LYS A 33 -17.17 -11.02 -26.68
CA LYS A 33 -16.86 -12.46 -26.73
C LYS A 33 -15.45 -12.79 -26.20
N ALA A 34 -14.66 -11.77 -25.85
CA ALA A 34 -13.32 -11.98 -25.31
C ALA A 34 -13.37 -12.73 -23.96
N ARG A 35 -12.53 -13.73 -23.83
CA ARG A 35 -12.35 -14.48 -22.58
C ARG A 35 -11.37 -13.73 -21.69
N VAL A 36 -11.90 -12.86 -20.84
CA VAL A 36 -11.12 -12.06 -19.89
C VAL A 36 -11.22 -12.68 -18.51
N LYS A 37 -10.09 -12.93 -17.85
CA LYS A 37 -10.04 -13.39 -16.46
C LYS A 37 -9.25 -12.43 -15.60
N TYR A 38 -9.90 -11.94 -14.55
CA TYR A 38 -9.24 -11.29 -13.43
C TYR A 38 -9.01 -12.31 -12.31
N ILE A 39 -7.80 -12.28 -11.73
CA ILE A 39 -7.44 -13.10 -10.57
C ILE A 39 -6.32 -12.42 -9.78
N THR A 40 -6.32 -12.57 -8.46
CA THR A 40 -5.14 -12.22 -7.66
C THR A 40 -4.11 -13.34 -7.72
N ALA A 41 -2.83 -13.01 -7.58
CA ALA A 41 -1.78 -14.02 -7.54
C ALA A 41 -1.98 -15.04 -6.40
N GLU A 42 -2.52 -14.60 -5.27
CA GLU A 42 -2.88 -15.48 -4.15
C GLU A 42 -3.97 -16.49 -4.53
N ASN A 43 -5.02 -16.05 -5.22
CA ASN A 43 -6.06 -16.95 -5.70
C ASN A 43 -5.56 -17.92 -6.77
N PHE A 44 -4.62 -17.47 -7.64
CA PHE A 44 -3.97 -18.38 -8.57
C PHE A 44 -3.21 -19.50 -7.84
N ILE A 45 -2.46 -19.15 -6.79
CA ILE A 45 -1.77 -20.12 -5.93
C ILE A 45 -2.77 -21.10 -5.30
N ASN A 46 -3.88 -20.60 -4.77
CA ASN A 46 -4.91 -21.42 -4.15
C ASN A 46 -5.55 -22.37 -5.16
N GLU A 47 -5.91 -21.90 -6.35
CA GLU A 47 -6.42 -22.74 -7.43
C GLU A 47 -5.40 -23.84 -7.80
N PHE A 48 -4.12 -23.49 -7.95
CA PHE A 48 -3.05 -24.45 -8.23
C PHE A 48 -2.96 -25.54 -7.17
N VAL A 49 -2.99 -25.18 -5.89
CA VAL A 49 -2.93 -26.14 -4.77
C VAL A 49 -4.14 -27.09 -4.78
N ILE A 50 -5.31 -26.56 -5.06
CA ILE A 50 -6.56 -27.36 -5.14
C ILE A 50 -6.45 -28.37 -6.28
N HIS A 51 -6.04 -27.93 -7.48
CA HIS A 51 -5.94 -28.81 -8.65
C HIS A 51 -4.85 -29.87 -8.51
N ILE A 52 -3.75 -29.59 -7.81
CA ILE A 52 -2.76 -30.63 -7.44
C ILE A 52 -3.40 -31.68 -6.54
N ARG A 53 -4.13 -31.27 -5.49
CA ARG A 53 -4.74 -32.20 -4.53
C ARG A 53 -5.81 -33.07 -5.14
N LEU A 54 -6.52 -32.56 -6.15
CA LEU A 54 -7.59 -33.27 -6.85
C LEU A 54 -7.11 -34.03 -8.09
N ASP A 55 -5.84 -33.92 -8.43
CA ASP A 55 -5.22 -34.47 -9.67
C ASP A 55 -5.93 -34.00 -10.96
N THR A 56 -6.29 -32.70 -10.98
CA THR A 56 -7.02 -32.06 -12.10
C THR A 56 -6.23 -30.91 -12.73
N MET A 57 -4.93 -31.06 -12.82
CA MET A 57 -4.03 -30.01 -13.36
C MET A 57 -4.34 -29.64 -14.81
N GLU A 58 -4.84 -30.55 -15.62
CA GLU A 58 -5.21 -30.25 -17.02
C GLU A 58 -6.40 -29.29 -17.08
N GLU A 59 -7.36 -29.36 -16.17
CA GLU A 59 -8.46 -28.40 -16.09
C GLU A 59 -7.97 -26.99 -15.76
N LEU A 60 -6.97 -26.86 -14.86
CA LEU A 60 -6.33 -25.58 -14.56
C LEU A 60 -5.68 -25.00 -15.79
N LYS A 61 -4.91 -25.82 -16.52
CA LYS A 61 -4.24 -25.40 -17.75
C LYS A 61 -5.22 -24.94 -18.80
N GLU A 62 -6.29 -25.69 -19.06
CA GLU A 62 -7.34 -25.31 -20.01
C GLU A 62 -8.01 -24.00 -19.62
N LYS A 63 -8.33 -23.82 -18.35
CA LYS A 63 -8.96 -22.63 -17.80
C LYS A 63 -8.14 -21.36 -18.05
N PHE A 64 -6.82 -21.42 -17.89
CA PHE A 64 -5.96 -20.24 -18.02
C PHE A 64 -5.39 -20.06 -19.43
N ARG A 65 -4.98 -21.12 -20.11
CA ARG A 65 -4.31 -21.04 -21.42
C ARG A 65 -5.24 -20.67 -22.56
N ASN A 66 -6.55 -20.86 -22.37
CA ASN A 66 -7.57 -20.51 -23.36
C ASN A 66 -8.08 -19.07 -23.27
N LEU A 67 -7.51 -18.23 -22.41
CA LEU A 67 -7.93 -16.83 -22.26
C LEU A 67 -7.43 -15.96 -23.40
N ASP A 68 -8.16 -14.86 -23.68
CA ASP A 68 -7.72 -13.81 -24.58
C ASP A 68 -7.00 -12.69 -23.82
N VAL A 69 -7.40 -12.48 -22.55
CA VAL A 69 -6.76 -11.51 -21.64
C VAL A 69 -6.68 -12.09 -20.23
N LEU A 70 -5.50 -12.08 -19.66
CA LEU A 70 -5.25 -12.43 -18.27
C LEU A 70 -4.85 -11.20 -17.47
N LEU A 71 -5.64 -10.87 -16.46
CA LEU A 71 -5.44 -9.76 -15.53
C LEU A 71 -5.05 -10.33 -14.16
N ILE A 72 -3.80 -10.11 -13.75
CA ILE A 72 -3.30 -10.62 -12.46
C ILE A 72 -2.96 -9.48 -11.53
N ASP A 73 -3.59 -9.50 -10.37
CA ASP A 73 -3.38 -8.51 -9.31
C ASP A 73 -2.42 -9.03 -8.25
N ASP A 74 -1.58 -8.14 -7.72
CA ASP A 74 -0.69 -8.38 -6.59
C ASP A 74 0.31 -9.54 -6.82
N ILE A 75 1.07 -9.49 -7.94
CA ILE A 75 2.04 -10.54 -8.29
C ILE A 75 3.13 -10.76 -7.25
N GLN A 76 3.39 -9.80 -6.35
CA GLN A 76 4.33 -9.98 -5.24
C GLN A 76 3.94 -11.15 -4.32
N SER A 77 2.70 -11.60 -4.34
CA SER A 77 2.25 -12.77 -3.59
C SER A 77 2.88 -14.07 -4.11
N LEU A 78 3.30 -14.15 -5.39
CA LEU A 78 4.07 -15.28 -5.93
C LEU A 78 5.46 -15.39 -5.31
N ALA A 79 6.02 -14.29 -4.81
CA ALA A 79 7.34 -14.25 -4.17
C ALA A 79 7.33 -14.77 -2.72
N LYS A 80 6.15 -14.96 -2.12
CA LYS A 80 6.05 -15.63 -0.81
C LYS A 80 6.53 -17.07 -0.97
N LYS A 81 7.18 -17.63 0.07
CA LYS A 81 7.59 -19.06 0.08
C LYS A 81 6.35 -19.94 -0.03
N THR A 82 5.95 -20.22 -1.24
CA THR A 82 4.81 -21.06 -1.61
C THR A 82 5.27 -22.46 -1.99
N LEU A 83 4.32 -23.34 -2.18
CA LEU A 83 4.60 -24.71 -2.61
C LEU A 83 5.50 -24.74 -3.86
N SER A 84 6.47 -25.63 -3.83
CA SER A 84 7.29 -25.95 -4.98
C SER A 84 6.42 -26.20 -6.21
N GLY A 85 6.74 -25.55 -7.31
CA GLY A 85 6.03 -25.70 -8.59
C GLY A 85 5.01 -24.59 -8.91
N THR A 86 4.56 -23.78 -7.94
CA THR A 86 3.58 -22.71 -8.24
C THR A 86 4.13 -21.65 -9.19
N GLN A 87 5.37 -21.20 -8.97
CA GLN A 87 6.02 -20.23 -9.87
C GLN A 87 6.30 -20.85 -11.23
N GLU A 88 6.60 -22.14 -11.29
CA GLU A 88 6.79 -22.88 -12.52
C GLU A 88 5.51 -22.97 -13.35
N GLU A 89 4.38 -23.36 -12.74
CA GLU A 89 3.09 -23.42 -13.46
C GLU A 89 2.63 -22.02 -13.90
N PHE A 90 2.88 -21.00 -13.08
CA PHE A 90 2.62 -19.61 -13.47
C PHE A 90 3.46 -19.22 -14.69
N PHE A 91 4.74 -19.58 -14.71
CA PHE A 91 5.63 -19.33 -15.83
C PHE A 91 5.16 -20.06 -17.11
N ASN A 92 4.72 -21.31 -17.00
CA ASN A 92 4.17 -22.07 -18.11
C ASN A 92 2.88 -21.48 -18.65
N THR A 93 1.99 -21.04 -17.76
CA THR A 93 0.74 -20.34 -18.12
C THR A 93 1.04 -19.01 -18.82
N PHE A 94 1.98 -18.24 -18.29
CA PHE A 94 2.42 -16.98 -18.89
C PHE A 94 2.94 -17.19 -20.31
N ASN A 95 3.87 -18.15 -20.52
CA ASN A 95 4.42 -18.43 -21.83
C ASN A 95 3.34 -18.90 -22.81
N ALA A 96 2.44 -19.78 -22.39
CA ALA A 96 1.36 -20.26 -23.23
C ALA A 96 0.46 -19.12 -23.75
N LEU A 97 0.18 -18.12 -22.94
CA LEU A 97 -0.57 -16.93 -23.32
C LEU A 97 0.27 -16.00 -24.21
N TYR A 98 1.49 -15.72 -23.80
CA TYR A 98 2.39 -14.81 -24.50
C TYR A 98 2.69 -15.29 -25.92
N ASP A 99 3.05 -16.56 -26.10
CA ASP A 99 3.40 -17.16 -27.39
C ASP A 99 2.19 -17.21 -28.35
N ASN A 100 0.97 -17.25 -27.78
CA ASN A 100 -0.28 -17.16 -28.54
C ASN A 100 -0.79 -15.73 -28.71
N ASN A 101 0.04 -14.70 -28.46
CA ASN A 101 -0.31 -13.29 -28.58
C ASN A 101 -1.53 -12.87 -27.73
N LYS A 102 -1.76 -13.54 -26.61
CA LYS A 102 -2.82 -13.15 -25.64
C LYS A 102 -2.30 -12.06 -24.72
N GLN A 103 -3.15 -11.14 -24.35
CA GLN A 103 -2.77 -10.00 -23.51
C GLN A 103 -2.61 -10.43 -22.05
N ILE A 104 -1.51 -10.04 -21.44
CA ILE A 104 -1.25 -10.21 -20.01
C ILE A 104 -1.08 -8.83 -19.38
N VAL A 105 -1.78 -8.58 -18.28
CA VAL A 105 -1.67 -7.35 -17.48
C VAL A 105 -1.41 -7.76 -16.03
N LEU A 106 -0.37 -7.18 -15.45
CA LEU A 106 0.10 -7.51 -14.10
C LEU A 106 0.11 -6.27 -13.23
N THR A 107 -0.25 -6.40 -11.96
CA THR A 107 0.01 -5.35 -10.97
C THR A 107 0.94 -5.83 -9.86
N SER A 108 1.69 -4.90 -9.29
CA SER A 108 2.60 -5.15 -8.17
C SER A 108 2.68 -3.95 -7.23
N ASP A 109 3.04 -4.20 -5.97
CA ASP A 109 3.34 -3.14 -5.00
C ASP A 109 4.71 -2.47 -5.25
N ARG A 110 5.56 -3.09 -6.08
CA ARG A 110 6.90 -2.62 -6.45
C ARG A 110 7.25 -3.05 -7.88
N THR A 111 8.34 -2.52 -8.41
CA THR A 111 8.82 -2.92 -9.74
C THR A 111 9.33 -4.35 -9.76
N PRO A 112 9.30 -5.05 -10.91
CA PRO A 112 9.75 -6.45 -11.02
C PRO A 112 11.16 -6.71 -10.47
N ASP A 113 12.07 -5.74 -10.57
CA ASP A 113 13.44 -5.84 -10.05
C ASP A 113 13.54 -5.96 -8.53
N HIS A 114 12.53 -5.49 -7.82
CA HIS A 114 12.46 -5.49 -6.36
C HIS A 114 11.54 -6.60 -5.80
N LEU A 115 11.22 -7.60 -6.62
CA LEU A 115 10.46 -8.78 -6.20
C LEU A 115 11.43 -9.88 -5.73
N ASP A 116 11.87 -9.77 -4.48
CA ASP A 116 12.70 -10.79 -3.85
C ASP A 116 11.98 -12.15 -3.84
N ASN A 117 12.75 -13.25 -3.98
CA ASN A 117 12.25 -14.63 -4.01
C ASN A 117 11.36 -15.00 -5.22
N LEU A 118 11.25 -14.15 -6.22
CA LEU A 118 10.67 -14.52 -7.50
C LEU A 118 11.75 -15.09 -8.42
N GLU A 119 11.43 -16.17 -9.14
CA GLU A 119 12.36 -16.76 -10.08
C GLU A 119 12.78 -15.76 -11.17
N GLN A 120 14.08 -15.65 -11.43
CA GLN A 120 14.65 -14.69 -12.37
C GLN A 120 14.01 -14.76 -13.77
N ARG A 121 13.59 -15.96 -14.19
CA ARG A 121 12.89 -16.14 -15.48
C ARG A 121 11.56 -15.41 -15.53
N LEU A 122 10.80 -15.34 -14.43
CA LEU A 122 9.55 -14.56 -14.32
C LEU A 122 9.83 -13.07 -14.34
N VAL A 123 10.81 -12.59 -13.57
CA VAL A 123 11.24 -11.19 -13.57
C VAL A 123 11.59 -10.73 -14.98
N THR A 124 12.34 -11.54 -15.71
CA THR A 124 12.72 -11.25 -17.10
C THR A 124 11.49 -11.14 -18.00
N ARG A 125 10.52 -12.06 -17.88
CA ARG A 125 9.27 -12.05 -18.66
C ARG A 125 8.43 -10.81 -18.38
N PHE A 126 8.32 -10.39 -17.11
CA PHE A 126 7.56 -9.19 -16.73
C PHE A 126 8.15 -7.91 -17.33
N LYS A 127 9.46 -7.89 -17.56
CA LYS A 127 10.18 -6.76 -18.17
C LYS A 127 10.12 -6.72 -19.70
N TRP A 128 9.67 -7.77 -20.36
CA TRP A 128 9.65 -7.81 -21.84
C TRP A 128 8.68 -6.81 -22.46
N GLY A 129 7.62 -6.47 -21.75
CA GLY A 129 6.63 -5.53 -22.21
C GLY A 129 6.82 -4.11 -21.68
N LEU A 130 5.71 -3.44 -21.37
CA LEU A 130 5.70 -2.10 -20.82
C LEU A 130 5.55 -2.16 -19.29
N THR A 131 6.50 -1.57 -18.58
CA THR A 131 6.37 -1.35 -17.14
C THR A 131 6.04 0.12 -16.89
N ILE A 132 4.92 0.37 -16.21
CA ILE A 132 4.50 1.70 -15.77
C ILE A 132 4.51 1.77 -14.24
N ASN A 133 4.83 2.93 -13.70
CA ASN A 133 4.77 3.17 -12.25
C ASN A 133 3.64 4.15 -11.94
N ILE A 134 2.68 3.72 -11.12
CA ILE A 134 1.60 4.58 -10.64
C ILE A 134 2.10 5.33 -9.42
N THR A 135 2.15 6.64 -9.55
CA THR A 135 2.51 7.57 -8.47
C THR A 135 1.27 8.09 -7.75
N PRO A 136 1.42 8.62 -6.52
CA PRO A 136 0.31 9.30 -5.86
C PRO A 136 -0.31 10.36 -6.76
N PRO A 137 -1.66 10.48 -6.78
CA PRO A 137 -2.35 11.46 -7.61
C PRO A 137 -2.06 12.89 -7.14
N ASP A 138 -1.95 13.82 -8.07
CA ASP A 138 -1.89 15.25 -7.77
C ASP A 138 -3.21 15.77 -7.17
N PHE A 139 -3.23 17.03 -6.75
CA PHE A 139 -4.39 17.61 -6.09
C PHE A 139 -5.65 17.58 -6.96
N GLU A 140 -5.53 17.96 -8.23
CA GLU A 140 -6.63 18.00 -9.19
C GLU A 140 -7.21 16.59 -9.44
N THR A 141 -6.35 15.61 -9.58
CA THR A 141 -6.75 14.20 -9.72
C THR A 141 -7.47 13.70 -8.46
N ARG A 142 -7.01 14.07 -7.25
CA ARG A 142 -7.70 13.73 -6.01
C ARG A 142 -9.08 14.36 -5.92
N VAL A 143 -9.21 15.63 -6.31
CA VAL A 143 -10.51 16.32 -6.40
C VAL A 143 -11.44 15.59 -7.35
N ALA A 144 -10.95 15.20 -8.55
CA ALA A 144 -11.75 14.47 -9.52
C ALA A 144 -12.18 13.08 -9.00
N ILE A 145 -11.29 12.35 -8.32
CA ILE A 145 -11.60 11.06 -7.69
C ILE A 145 -12.69 11.24 -6.64
N LEU A 146 -12.55 12.22 -5.74
CA LEU A 146 -13.53 12.50 -4.70
C LEU A 146 -14.88 12.91 -5.29
N THR A 147 -14.90 13.77 -6.30
CA THR A 147 -16.13 14.19 -6.98
C THR A 147 -16.90 12.99 -7.55
N ASN A 148 -16.20 12.05 -8.18
CA ASN A 148 -16.83 10.82 -8.68
C ASN A 148 -17.30 9.91 -7.56
N LYS A 149 -16.47 9.72 -6.52
CA LYS A 149 -16.79 8.84 -5.39
C LYS A 149 -17.94 9.36 -4.52
N THR A 150 -18.07 10.66 -4.37
CA THR A 150 -19.18 11.26 -3.59
C THR A 150 -20.54 11.04 -4.24
N GLN A 151 -20.60 10.77 -5.55
CA GLN A 151 -21.86 10.41 -6.24
C GLN A 151 -22.45 9.06 -5.81
N GLU A 152 -21.64 8.20 -5.16
CA GLU A 152 -22.09 6.91 -4.63
C GLU A 152 -22.84 7.05 -3.28
N TYR A 153 -22.90 8.26 -2.73
CA TYR A 153 -23.47 8.56 -1.40
C TYR A 153 -24.71 9.45 -1.52
N ASP A 154 -25.69 9.24 -0.66
CA ASP A 154 -26.93 10.03 -0.57
C ASP A 154 -26.73 11.37 0.15
N PHE A 155 -25.55 11.96 0.06
CA PHE A 155 -25.18 13.23 0.68
C PHE A 155 -24.74 14.25 -0.36
N VAL A 156 -25.02 15.52 -0.09
CA VAL A 156 -24.46 16.62 -0.87
C VAL A 156 -23.08 16.98 -0.34
N PHE A 157 -22.08 16.91 -1.20
CA PHE A 157 -20.71 17.34 -0.90
C PHE A 157 -20.42 18.65 -1.67
N PRO A 158 -20.42 19.81 -1.01
CA PRO A 158 -20.00 21.07 -1.62
C PRO A 158 -18.54 21.01 -2.12
N GLN A 159 -18.22 21.83 -3.10
CA GLN A 159 -16.91 21.85 -3.75
C GLN A 159 -15.77 22.16 -2.74
N ASP A 160 -16.00 23.11 -1.83
CA ASP A 160 -15.05 23.46 -0.76
C ASP A 160 -14.73 22.27 0.17
N THR A 161 -15.73 21.44 0.45
CA THR A 161 -15.56 20.20 1.23
C THR A 161 -14.73 19.18 0.46
N ILE A 162 -14.98 19.00 -0.84
CA ILE A 162 -14.21 18.10 -1.70
C ILE A 162 -12.73 18.54 -1.76
N GLU A 163 -12.49 19.84 -1.96
CA GLU A 163 -11.15 20.41 -2.01
C GLU A 163 -10.43 20.29 -0.65
N TYR A 164 -11.15 20.54 0.44
CA TYR A 164 -10.64 20.33 1.80
C TYR A 164 -10.17 18.87 1.98
N LEU A 165 -11.01 17.90 1.60
CA LEU A 165 -10.68 16.47 1.68
C LEU A 165 -9.47 16.11 0.81
N ALA A 166 -9.41 16.61 -0.43
CA ALA A 166 -8.27 16.40 -1.32
C ALA A 166 -6.95 16.93 -0.73
N GLY A 167 -7.01 18.00 0.07
CA GLY A 167 -5.86 18.57 0.78
C GLY A 167 -5.43 17.80 2.02
N GLN A 168 -6.31 16.97 2.62
CA GLN A 168 -6.00 16.24 3.84
C GLN A 168 -5.29 14.89 3.60
N PHE A 169 -5.36 14.35 2.38
CA PHE A 169 -4.83 13.03 2.02
C PHE A 169 -4.02 13.14 0.74
N ASP A 170 -2.72 12.94 0.84
CA ASP A 170 -1.76 13.05 -0.27
C ASP A 170 -1.10 11.73 -0.66
N SER A 171 -1.20 10.73 0.20
CA SER A 171 -0.41 9.50 0.08
C SER A 171 -1.07 8.42 -0.77
N ASN A 172 -2.39 8.21 -0.63
CA ASN A 172 -3.08 7.15 -1.37
C ASN A 172 -4.60 7.37 -1.46
N VAL A 173 -5.21 6.76 -2.48
CA VAL A 173 -6.65 6.87 -2.75
C VAL A 173 -7.50 6.07 -1.76
N ARG A 174 -6.94 4.99 -1.18
CA ARG A 174 -7.65 4.16 -0.20
C ARG A 174 -7.97 4.92 1.08
N ASP A 175 -7.09 5.84 1.49
CA ASP A 175 -7.35 6.71 2.65
C ASP A 175 -8.47 7.71 2.37
N LEU A 176 -8.55 8.24 1.14
CA LEU A 176 -9.67 9.07 0.70
C LEU A 176 -11.00 8.31 0.78
N GLU A 177 -11.07 7.09 0.27
CA GLU A 177 -12.27 6.24 0.32
C GLU A 177 -12.65 5.90 1.78
N GLY A 178 -11.66 5.59 2.61
CA GLY A 178 -11.88 5.36 4.04
C GLY A 178 -12.45 6.58 4.74
N ALA A 179 -11.90 7.77 4.46
CA ALA A 179 -12.39 9.02 5.03
C ALA A 179 -13.84 9.33 4.61
N LEU A 180 -14.22 9.08 3.36
CA LEU A 180 -15.61 9.27 2.91
C LEU A 180 -16.60 8.40 3.69
N LYS A 181 -16.24 7.16 4.02
CA LYS A 181 -17.08 6.26 4.84
C LYS A 181 -17.26 6.81 6.25
N ASP A 182 -16.19 7.25 6.89
CA ASP A 182 -16.23 7.79 8.25
C ASP A 182 -17.05 9.10 8.30
N ILE A 183 -16.86 9.97 7.30
CA ILE A 183 -17.61 11.23 7.17
C ILE A 183 -19.11 10.94 6.96
N SER A 184 -19.45 9.97 6.12
CA SER A 184 -20.83 9.58 5.86
C SER A 184 -21.51 9.03 7.12
N LEU A 185 -20.76 8.29 7.94
CA LEU A 185 -21.25 7.81 9.24
C LEU A 185 -21.55 9.00 10.19
N VAL A 186 -20.62 9.93 10.33
CA VAL A 186 -20.81 11.13 11.18
C VAL A 186 -22.00 11.96 10.69
N ALA A 187 -22.13 12.16 9.37
CA ALA A 187 -23.25 12.88 8.76
C ALA A 187 -24.59 12.20 9.05
N SER A 188 -24.64 10.87 8.98
CA SER A 188 -25.83 10.06 9.31
C SER A 188 -26.24 10.22 10.77
N ILE A 189 -25.29 10.15 11.70
CA ILE A 189 -25.53 10.36 13.13
C ILE A 189 -26.09 11.77 13.39
N LYS A 190 -25.55 12.79 12.70
CA LYS A 190 -26.00 14.18 12.81
C LYS A 190 -27.28 14.48 12.00
N LYS A 191 -27.79 13.51 11.23
CA LYS A 191 -28.93 13.68 10.32
C LYS A 191 -28.71 14.84 9.32
N ALA A 192 -27.46 15.10 8.94
CA ALA A 192 -27.10 16.14 8.00
C ALA A 192 -27.33 15.61 6.56
N LYS A 193 -27.92 16.44 5.68
CA LYS A 193 -28.05 16.15 4.26
C LYS A 193 -26.86 16.66 3.46
N THR A 194 -26.22 17.72 3.96
CA THR A 194 -25.06 18.35 3.33
C THR A 194 -23.84 18.18 4.25
N ILE A 195 -22.75 17.73 3.68
CA ILE A 195 -21.50 17.53 4.41
C ILE A 195 -20.65 18.79 4.25
N THR A 196 -20.63 19.59 5.29
CA THR A 196 -19.79 20.79 5.36
C THR A 196 -18.35 20.46 5.74
N VAL A 197 -17.44 21.40 5.53
CA VAL A 197 -16.03 21.27 5.96
C VAL A 197 -15.92 20.94 7.45
N ASP A 198 -16.81 21.49 8.31
CA ASP A 198 -16.79 21.23 9.75
C ASP A 198 -17.11 19.76 10.07
N ILE A 199 -18.12 19.18 9.41
CA ILE A 199 -18.47 17.76 9.56
C ILE A 199 -17.32 16.88 9.08
N ALA A 200 -16.73 17.20 7.93
CA ALA A 200 -15.59 16.49 7.39
C ALA A 200 -14.37 16.56 8.33
N ALA A 201 -14.07 17.75 8.85
CA ALA A 201 -12.96 17.96 9.79
C ALA A 201 -13.14 17.17 11.10
N GLU A 202 -14.37 17.14 11.62
CA GLU A 202 -14.68 16.36 12.83
C GLU A 202 -14.46 14.86 12.62
N ALA A 203 -14.98 14.31 11.52
CA ALA A 203 -14.79 12.89 11.19
C ALA A 203 -13.31 12.52 11.00
N ILE A 204 -12.54 13.38 10.33
CA ILE A 204 -11.09 13.17 10.14
C ILE A 204 -10.34 13.23 11.47
N ARG A 205 -10.71 14.14 12.38
CA ARG A 205 -10.09 14.19 13.72
C ARG A 205 -10.39 12.92 14.52
N ALA A 206 -11.63 12.45 14.50
CA ALA A 206 -12.00 11.19 15.14
C ALA A 206 -11.18 10.03 14.57
N ARG A 207 -11.07 9.90 13.24
CA ARG A 207 -10.24 8.89 12.57
C ARG A 207 -8.76 8.95 12.98
N LYS A 208 -8.19 10.16 13.08
CA LYS A 208 -6.79 10.34 13.54
C LYS A 208 -6.62 10.02 15.03
N GLN A 209 -7.70 10.07 15.83
CA GLN A 209 -7.69 9.71 17.25
C GLN A 209 -7.97 8.21 17.47
N ASP A 210 -8.77 7.57 16.59
CA ASP A 210 -9.10 6.13 16.62
C ASP A 210 -8.15 5.26 15.78
N GLY A 211 -7.34 5.85 14.91
CA GLY A 211 -6.16 5.17 14.36
C GLY A 211 -5.37 4.57 15.54
N PRO A 212 -4.61 3.47 15.34
CA PRO A 212 -3.81 2.96 16.41
C PRO A 212 -3.15 4.19 17.01
N LYS A 213 -3.53 4.52 18.25
CA LYS A 213 -2.85 5.57 18.97
C LYS A 213 -1.39 5.17 18.85
N MET A 214 -0.64 5.80 17.93
CA MET A 214 0.72 6.10 18.25
C MET A 214 0.52 6.89 19.53
N THR A 215 0.54 6.19 20.64
CA THR A 215 0.75 6.80 21.93
C THR A 215 1.95 7.65 21.62
N VAL A 216 1.77 8.96 21.66
CA VAL A 216 2.90 9.90 21.61
C VAL A 216 3.66 9.48 22.85
N ILE A 217 4.53 8.48 22.67
CA ILE A 217 5.34 7.99 23.79
C ILE A 217 6.16 9.20 24.16
N PRO A 218 5.94 9.78 25.35
CA PRO A 218 6.71 10.95 25.76
C PRO A 218 8.19 10.58 25.69
N ILE A 219 9.03 11.47 25.18
CA ILE A 219 10.49 11.23 25.12
C ILE A 219 11.02 10.77 26.50
N GLU A 220 10.46 11.32 27.56
CA GLU A 220 10.78 10.94 28.94
C GLU A 220 10.46 9.48 29.27
N GLU A 221 9.37 8.93 28.71
CA GLU A 221 9.04 7.51 28.89
C GLU A 221 10.06 6.62 28.19
N ILE A 222 10.49 6.96 26.97
CA ILE A 222 11.56 6.24 26.25
C ILE A 222 12.86 6.31 27.05
N GLN A 223 13.23 7.51 27.55
CA GLN A 223 14.41 7.69 28.38
C GLN A 223 14.33 6.87 29.68
N SER A 224 13.15 6.80 30.29
CA SER A 224 12.91 6.03 31.52
C SER A 224 13.07 4.53 31.29
N GLN A 225 12.46 3.98 30.25
CA GLN A 225 12.53 2.54 29.95
C GLN A 225 13.94 2.10 29.54
N VAL A 226 14.61 2.89 28.68
CA VAL A 226 16.00 2.63 28.31
C VAL A 226 16.92 2.77 29.54
N GLY A 227 16.68 3.77 30.39
CA GLY A 227 17.42 3.94 31.64
C GLY A 227 17.30 2.72 32.55
N LYS A 228 16.10 2.19 32.74
CA LYS A 228 15.87 0.96 33.52
C LYS A 228 16.61 -0.24 32.94
N PHE A 229 16.62 -0.39 31.63
CA PHE A 229 17.28 -1.50 30.95
C PHE A 229 18.80 -1.48 31.11
N TYR A 230 19.42 -0.30 31.00
CA TYR A 230 20.87 -0.12 31.12
C TYR A 230 21.33 0.22 32.55
N GLY A 231 20.44 0.28 33.52
CA GLY A 231 20.79 0.61 34.91
C GLY A 231 21.25 2.05 35.12
N VAL A 232 20.82 2.99 34.23
CA VAL A 232 21.16 4.42 34.29
C VAL A 232 19.92 5.27 34.50
N THR A 233 20.05 6.40 35.15
CA THR A 233 18.95 7.31 35.40
C THR A 233 18.69 8.24 34.19
N VAL A 234 17.46 8.73 34.05
CA VAL A 234 17.12 9.73 33.01
C VAL A 234 18.01 10.98 33.16
N LYS A 235 18.35 11.36 34.36
CA LYS A 235 19.24 12.49 34.63
C LYS A 235 20.67 12.25 34.08
N GLU A 236 21.17 11.03 34.14
CA GLU A 236 22.47 10.64 33.56
C GLU A 236 22.42 10.55 32.04
N ILE A 237 21.28 10.07 31.47
CA ILE A 237 21.08 10.08 30.02
C ILE A 237 21.14 11.52 29.47
N LYS A 238 20.54 12.48 30.16
CA LYS A 238 20.55 13.91 29.79
C LYS A 238 21.90 14.62 30.12
N ALA A 239 22.72 14.06 31.02
CA ALA A 239 23.97 14.69 31.44
C ALA A 239 25.09 14.60 30.39
N THR A 240 26.15 15.38 30.58
CA THR A 240 27.34 15.38 29.73
C THR A 240 28.32 14.25 29.99
N LYS A 241 28.04 13.38 30.97
CA LYS A 241 28.89 12.20 31.32
C LYS A 241 29.10 11.29 30.09
N ARG A 242 30.32 10.75 29.98
CA ARG A 242 30.77 9.95 28.81
C ARG A 242 31.20 8.52 29.22
N THR A 243 30.71 7.97 30.34
CA THR A 243 30.95 6.56 30.65
C THR A 243 30.23 5.69 29.58
N GLN A 244 30.83 4.57 29.23
CA GLN A 244 30.41 3.73 28.10
C GLN A 244 28.94 3.35 28.19
N ASP A 245 28.46 2.92 29.35
CA ASP A 245 27.06 2.51 29.57
C ASP A 245 26.08 3.68 29.38
N ILE A 246 26.42 4.87 29.88
CA ILE A 246 25.58 6.08 29.72
C ILE A 246 25.56 6.54 28.27
N VAL A 247 26.68 6.45 27.56
CA VAL A 247 26.76 6.82 26.14
C VAL A 247 25.88 5.87 25.29
N LEU A 248 25.99 4.56 25.54
CA LEU A 248 25.22 3.55 24.85
C LEU A 248 23.70 3.71 25.12
N ALA A 249 23.31 3.84 26.39
CA ALA A 249 21.91 4.07 26.75
C ALA A 249 21.35 5.32 26.09
N ARG A 250 22.12 6.41 26.04
CA ARG A 250 21.73 7.66 25.39
C ARG A 250 21.54 7.49 23.87
N GLN A 251 22.47 6.82 23.19
CA GLN A 251 22.36 6.57 21.75
C GLN A 251 21.14 5.73 21.42
N VAL A 252 20.91 4.64 22.17
CA VAL A 252 19.71 3.81 22.00
C VAL A 252 18.44 4.60 22.26
N ALA A 253 18.39 5.43 23.31
CA ALA A 253 17.22 6.24 23.60
C ALA A 253 16.97 7.32 22.52
N MET A 254 18.01 7.95 21.97
CA MET A 254 17.88 8.90 20.86
C MET A 254 17.38 8.19 19.60
N TYR A 255 17.95 7.03 19.26
CA TYR A 255 17.52 6.22 18.12
C TYR A 255 16.04 5.81 18.24
N LEU A 256 15.62 5.24 19.38
CA LEU A 256 14.24 4.86 19.61
C LEU A 256 13.29 6.07 19.57
N THR A 257 13.71 7.21 20.10
CA THR A 257 12.92 8.45 20.03
C THR A 257 12.71 8.89 18.59
N ARG A 258 13.75 8.78 17.74
CA ARG A 258 13.65 9.10 16.30
C ARG A 258 12.72 8.14 15.56
N GLU A 259 12.83 6.84 15.82
CA GLU A 259 12.03 5.82 15.11
C GLU A 259 10.57 5.73 15.59
N MET A 260 10.32 6.03 16.87
CA MET A 260 9.02 5.84 17.50
C MET A 260 8.21 7.12 17.71
N THR A 261 8.76 8.29 17.34
CA THR A 261 8.08 9.58 17.53
C THR A 261 8.30 10.51 16.33
N ASP A 262 7.34 11.42 16.08
CA ASP A 262 7.44 12.43 15.02
C ASP A 262 8.24 13.68 15.44
N ASN A 263 9.12 13.56 16.43
CA ASN A 263 9.91 14.70 16.89
C ASN A 263 11.07 15.01 15.95
N SER A 264 11.26 16.29 15.62
CA SER A 264 12.39 16.72 14.80
C SER A 264 13.74 16.50 15.51
N LEU A 265 14.81 16.24 14.75
CA LEU A 265 16.15 16.01 15.29
C LEU A 265 16.62 17.13 16.24
N PRO A 266 16.39 18.43 15.95
CA PRO A 266 16.72 19.51 16.90
C PRO A 266 15.95 19.42 18.22
N LYS A 267 14.66 19.00 18.18
CA LYS A 267 13.85 18.82 19.39
C LYS A 267 14.35 17.64 20.21
N ILE A 268 14.66 16.52 19.56
CA ILE A 268 15.27 15.36 20.22
C ILE A 268 16.59 15.78 20.88
N GLY A 269 17.50 16.43 20.17
CA GLY A 269 18.75 16.90 20.73
C GLY A 269 18.59 17.77 21.98
N LYS A 270 17.61 18.67 21.99
CA LYS A 270 17.25 19.50 23.14
C LYS A 270 16.85 18.69 24.36
N GLU A 271 15.99 17.66 24.17
CA GLU A 271 15.49 16.78 25.23
C GLU A 271 16.56 15.82 25.78
N PHE A 272 17.63 15.62 25.05
CA PHE A 272 18.79 14.80 25.50
C PHE A 272 19.97 15.64 25.98
N GLY A 273 19.69 16.81 26.57
CA GLY A 273 20.69 17.67 27.21
C GLY A 273 21.33 18.70 26.30
N GLY A 274 20.58 19.23 25.32
CA GLY A 274 20.99 20.31 24.41
C GLY A 274 22.04 19.87 23.39
N ARG A 275 21.94 18.65 22.86
CA ARG A 275 22.86 18.09 21.87
C ARG A 275 22.52 18.59 20.47
N ASP A 276 23.57 18.71 19.65
CA ASP A 276 23.39 19.04 18.25
C ASP A 276 22.67 17.94 17.49
N HIS A 277 21.89 18.31 16.48
CA HIS A 277 21.15 17.38 15.60
C HIS A 277 22.05 16.35 14.92
N SER A 278 23.31 16.70 14.63
CA SER A 278 24.31 15.78 14.07
C SER A 278 24.70 14.65 15.04
N THR A 279 24.45 14.82 16.34
CA THR A 279 24.68 13.77 17.35
C THR A 279 23.48 12.82 17.46
N VAL A 280 22.32 13.21 16.97
CA VAL A 280 21.08 12.43 16.96
C VAL A 280 20.99 11.58 15.71
N LEU A 281 21.67 11.95 14.65
CA LEU A 281 21.79 11.20 13.39
C LEU A 281 22.55 9.89 13.61
#